data_f8254355b79e614fe33dbe0e1cf521c6
#
_entry.id   f8254355b79e614fe33dbe0e1cf521c6
#
_cell.length_a   1.000
_cell.length_b   1.000
_cell.length_c   1.000
_cell.angle_alpha   90.00
_cell.angle_beta   90.00
_cell.angle_gamma   90.00
#
_symmetry.space_group_name_H-M   'P 1'
#
loop_
_entity.id
_entity.type
_entity.pdbx_description
1 polymer ?
#
loop_
_entity_poly.entity_id
_entity_poly.type
_entity_poly.pdbx_seq_one_letter_code
_entity_poly.pdbx_strand_id
1 'polypeptide(L)'
;MNKIVQKLFFSAAALSLFCSNSVVAQTSPYTPKEILPPAKKAARVHITLGPELESAKSSWAIIRWTSNNPGGSDEHFGVVTYGTDPGDLKETAKSHIRLNRGHPCTIFRVRLDGLKPGTTYYYRVDSMEASGTSDGVKSPVKHFTTP
;
A
#
# COMPACT_ATOMS: atom_id res chain seq x y z
N MET A 1 7.64 9.22 62.10
CA MET A 1 7.32 7.98 61.37
C MET A 1 6.50 8.37 60.13
N ASN A 2 7.17 8.59 59.01
CA ASN A 2 6.52 9.00 57.75
C ASN A 2 6.49 7.81 56.80
N LYS A 3 5.29 7.33 56.45
CA LYS A 3 5.05 6.33 55.43
C LYS A 3 4.86 7.02 54.10
N ILE A 4 5.82 6.86 53.22
CA ILE A 4 5.77 7.29 51.79
C ILE A 4 4.96 6.25 51.04
N VAL A 5 3.81 6.67 50.51
CA VAL A 5 2.99 5.85 49.60
C VAL A 5 3.48 6.09 48.17
N GLN A 6 4.17 5.12 47.57
CA GLN A 6 4.50 5.13 46.17
C GLN A 6 3.27 4.76 45.32
N LYS A 7 2.81 5.71 44.53
CA LYS A 7 1.81 5.45 43.47
C LYS A 7 2.50 4.84 42.25
N LEU A 8 2.20 3.58 41.96
CA LEU A 8 2.55 2.93 40.68
C LEU A 8 1.63 3.49 39.57
N PHE A 9 2.23 4.19 38.64
CA PHE A 9 1.58 4.50 37.37
C PHE A 9 1.77 3.33 36.41
N PHE A 10 0.70 2.60 36.14
CA PHE A 10 0.67 1.67 34.99
C PHE A 10 0.49 2.47 33.72
N SER A 11 1.58 2.58 32.96
CA SER A 11 1.52 3.11 31.60
C SER A 11 1.13 1.97 30.67
N ALA A 12 -0.07 2.02 30.14
CA ALA A 12 -0.51 1.12 29.08
C ALA A 12 0.21 1.49 27.78
N ALA A 13 1.27 0.76 27.45
CA ALA A 13 1.92 0.87 26.16
C ALA A 13 1.03 0.21 25.09
N ALA A 14 0.38 1.02 24.26
CA ALA A 14 -0.28 0.54 23.05
C ALA A 14 0.77 0.03 22.08
N LEU A 15 0.80 -1.28 21.87
CA LEU A 15 1.68 -1.96 20.92
C LEU A 15 1.12 -1.74 19.52
N SER A 16 1.50 -0.65 18.86
CA SER A 16 1.25 -0.46 17.43
C SER A 16 2.20 -1.38 16.67
N LEU A 17 1.67 -2.46 16.08
CA LEU A 17 2.38 -3.30 15.12
C LEU A 17 2.64 -2.48 13.85
N PHE A 18 3.76 -1.78 13.83
CA PHE A 18 4.28 -1.23 12.60
C PHE A 18 4.83 -2.38 11.75
N CYS A 19 4.51 -2.39 10.46
CA CYS A 19 5.25 -3.13 9.45
C CYS A 19 6.63 -2.47 9.33
N SER A 20 7.45 -2.59 10.40
CA SER A 20 8.77 -1.99 10.48
C SER A 20 9.76 -2.92 9.78
N ASN A 21 10.38 -2.42 8.71
CA ASN A 21 11.46 -3.10 8.01
C ASN A 21 12.68 -3.21 8.94
N SER A 22 12.81 -4.32 9.64
CA SER A 22 14.11 -4.72 10.15
C SER A 22 14.89 -5.30 8.97
N VAL A 23 15.69 -4.47 8.32
CA VAL A 23 16.67 -4.92 7.32
C VAL A 23 17.77 -5.64 8.07
N VAL A 24 17.61 -6.93 8.29
CA VAL A 24 18.73 -7.82 8.56
C VAL A 24 19.28 -8.17 7.18
N ALA A 25 20.43 -7.59 6.84
CA ALA A 25 21.17 -7.97 5.65
C ALA A 25 21.69 -9.41 5.83
N GLN A 26 20.87 -10.38 5.49
CA GLN A 26 21.32 -11.74 5.28
C GLN A 26 21.93 -11.81 3.89
N THR A 27 23.25 -11.83 3.81
CA THR A 27 23.98 -12.24 2.61
C THR A 27 23.79 -13.76 2.43
N SER A 28 22.64 -14.15 1.91
CA SER A 28 22.44 -15.53 1.43
C SER A 28 23.12 -15.64 0.07
N PRO A 29 23.97 -16.62 -0.19
CA PRO A 29 24.52 -16.83 -1.51
C PRO A 29 23.36 -17.20 -2.45
N TYR A 30 22.92 -16.22 -3.24
CA TYR A 30 21.90 -16.44 -4.24
C TYR A 30 22.48 -17.31 -5.36
N THR A 31 22.19 -18.59 -5.34
CA THR A 31 22.42 -19.48 -6.48
C THR A 31 21.30 -19.22 -7.50
N PRO A 32 21.64 -18.81 -8.75
CA PRO A 32 20.64 -18.43 -9.76
C PRO A 32 19.69 -19.55 -10.23
N LYS A 33 19.73 -20.71 -9.62
CA LYS A 33 19.08 -21.94 -10.09
C LYS A 33 17.83 -22.33 -9.29
N GLU A 34 17.52 -21.64 -8.20
CA GLU A 34 16.33 -21.97 -7.43
C GLU A 34 15.18 -21.06 -7.86
N ILE A 35 14.45 -21.52 -8.88
CA ILE A 35 13.15 -20.94 -9.23
C ILE A 35 12.20 -21.31 -8.11
N LEU A 36 12.07 -20.42 -7.14
CA LEU A 36 11.08 -20.59 -6.08
C LEU A 36 9.68 -20.70 -6.70
N PRO A 37 8.87 -21.66 -6.26
CA PRO A 37 7.50 -21.75 -6.74
C PRO A 37 6.76 -20.43 -6.48
N PRO A 38 5.78 -20.08 -7.33
CA PRO A 38 4.96 -18.89 -7.11
C PRO A 38 4.42 -18.84 -5.68
N ALA A 39 4.37 -17.67 -5.08
CA ALA A 39 3.76 -17.51 -3.77
C ALA A 39 2.30 -17.97 -3.81
N LYS A 40 1.86 -18.69 -2.79
CA LYS A 40 0.47 -19.13 -2.71
C LYS A 40 -0.44 -17.89 -2.70
N LYS A 41 -1.44 -17.88 -3.57
CA LYS A 41 -2.42 -16.78 -3.63
C LYS A 41 -3.16 -16.68 -2.30
N ALA A 42 -3.31 -15.46 -1.79
CA ALA A 42 -4.08 -15.21 -0.58
C ALA A 42 -5.55 -15.61 -0.79
N ALA A 43 -6.16 -16.25 0.20
CA ALA A 43 -7.57 -16.63 0.14
C ALA A 43 -8.48 -15.40 0.01
N ARG A 44 -8.06 -14.28 0.61
CA ARG A 44 -8.72 -12.98 0.51
C ARG A 44 -7.68 -11.87 0.56
N VAL A 45 -7.70 -11.00 -0.46
CA VAL A 45 -6.88 -9.79 -0.48
C VAL A 45 -7.70 -8.63 0.05
N HIS A 46 -7.11 -7.83 0.94
CA HIS A 46 -7.75 -6.65 1.53
C HIS A 46 -6.71 -5.56 1.80
N ILE A 47 -7.17 -4.32 1.85
CA ILE A 47 -6.35 -3.18 2.22
C ILE A 47 -6.18 -3.18 3.74
N THR A 48 -4.92 -3.17 4.20
CA THR A 48 -4.57 -3.13 5.62
C THR A 48 -4.25 -1.72 6.10
N LEU A 49 -3.83 -0.82 5.16
CA LEU A 49 -3.55 0.58 5.43
C LEU A 49 -3.80 1.45 4.18
N GLY A 50 -4.43 2.59 4.35
CA GLY A 50 -4.76 3.50 3.26
C GLY A 50 -6.06 3.14 2.54
N PRO A 51 -6.26 3.53 1.25
CA PRO A 51 -5.37 4.39 0.47
C PRO A 51 -5.29 5.81 1.02
N GLU A 52 -4.14 6.46 0.80
CA GLU A 52 -3.86 7.82 1.26
C GLU A 52 -3.05 8.60 0.23
N LEU A 53 -3.14 9.93 0.30
CA LEU A 53 -2.26 10.82 -0.43
C LEU A 53 -0.91 10.85 0.28
N GLU A 54 0.14 10.30 -0.34
CA GLU A 54 1.50 10.36 0.18
C GLU A 54 2.15 11.72 -0.12
N SER A 55 1.88 12.26 -1.31
CA SER A 55 2.42 13.55 -1.75
C SER A 55 1.60 14.13 -2.89
N ALA A 56 1.48 15.46 -2.96
CA ALA A 56 0.91 16.17 -4.11
C ALA A 56 1.70 17.41 -4.44
N LYS A 57 1.76 17.71 -5.72
CA LYS A 57 2.20 18.97 -6.33
C LYS A 57 1.13 19.42 -7.31
N SER A 58 1.32 20.62 -7.89
CA SER A 58 0.36 21.21 -8.82
C SER A 58 0.03 20.35 -10.03
N SER A 59 0.96 19.48 -10.48
CA SER A 59 0.80 18.68 -11.70
C SER A 59 0.89 17.17 -11.50
N TRP A 60 1.14 16.69 -10.28
CA TRP A 60 1.22 15.27 -9.98
C TRP A 60 0.88 14.96 -8.52
N ALA A 61 0.53 13.70 -8.24
CA ALA A 61 0.31 13.19 -6.90
C ALA A 61 0.80 11.73 -6.80
N ILE A 62 1.06 11.26 -5.57
CA ILE A 62 1.35 9.86 -5.28
C ILE A 62 0.30 9.34 -4.32
N ILE A 63 -0.39 8.28 -4.73
CA ILE A 63 -1.32 7.54 -3.91
C ILE A 63 -0.63 6.28 -3.40
N ARG A 64 -0.73 6.03 -2.10
CA ARG A 64 -0.12 4.90 -1.41
C ARG A 64 -1.17 4.08 -0.68
N TRP A 65 -1.01 2.76 -0.68
CA TRP A 65 -1.76 1.85 0.20
C TRP A 65 -0.95 0.59 0.49
N THR A 66 -1.37 -0.12 1.52
CA THR A 66 -0.81 -1.43 1.88
C THR A 66 -1.93 -2.46 1.85
N SER A 67 -1.67 -3.60 1.26
CA SER A 67 -2.53 -4.79 1.35
C SER A 67 -1.78 -5.93 2.04
N ASN A 68 -2.49 -6.98 2.45
CA ASN A 68 -1.84 -8.26 2.68
C ASN A 68 -1.20 -8.74 1.36
N ASN A 69 -0.19 -9.62 1.44
CA ASN A 69 0.49 -10.12 0.24
C ASN A 69 -0.51 -10.93 -0.61
N PRO A 70 -0.79 -10.51 -1.86
CA PRO A 70 -1.76 -11.20 -2.71
C PRO A 70 -1.28 -12.59 -3.15
N GLY A 71 0.05 -12.83 -3.22
CA GLY A 71 0.59 -14.07 -3.76
C GLY A 71 0.31 -14.27 -5.25
N GLY A 72 0.44 -15.49 -5.74
CA GLY A 72 0.24 -15.82 -7.15
C GLY A 72 1.42 -15.40 -8.03
N SER A 73 1.22 -14.55 -9.03
CA SER A 73 2.28 -13.99 -9.87
C SER A 73 3.27 -13.15 -9.06
N ASP A 74 4.55 -13.13 -9.48
CA ASP A 74 5.55 -12.26 -8.86
C ASP A 74 5.34 -10.79 -9.20
N GLU A 75 4.66 -10.51 -10.31
CA GLU A 75 4.40 -9.17 -10.80
C GLU A 75 2.95 -8.79 -10.57
N HIS A 76 2.77 -7.64 -9.92
CA HIS A 76 1.47 -7.02 -9.70
C HIS A 76 1.54 -5.53 -10.06
N PHE A 77 0.40 -4.96 -10.37
CA PHE A 77 0.25 -3.53 -10.60
C PHE A 77 -0.60 -2.91 -9.49
N GLY A 78 -0.14 -1.81 -8.93
CA GLY A 78 -1.01 -0.89 -8.23
C GLY A 78 -1.80 -0.10 -9.28
N VAL A 79 -3.11 -0.01 -9.14
CA VAL A 79 -3.98 0.69 -10.08
C VAL A 79 -4.75 1.77 -9.34
N VAL A 80 -4.71 2.99 -9.84
CA VAL A 80 -5.55 4.09 -9.37
C VAL A 80 -6.44 4.52 -10.51
N THR A 81 -7.76 4.45 -10.30
CA THR A 81 -8.75 5.07 -11.18
C THR A 81 -9.12 6.40 -10.56
N TYR A 82 -9.10 7.49 -11.33
CA TYR A 82 -9.31 8.83 -10.81
C TYR A 82 -10.02 9.76 -11.79
N GLY A 83 -10.49 10.88 -11.30
CA GLY A 83 -11.19 11.90 -12.10
C GLY A 83 -11.63 13.07 -11.23
N THR A 84 -12.25 14.06 -11.85
CA THR A 84 -12.80 15.24 -11.14
C THR A 84 -14.26 15.06 -10.72
N ASP A 85 -14.90 13.98 -11.15
CA ASP A 85 -16.26 13.59 -10.77
C ASP A 85 -16.22 12.28 -9.98
N PRO A 86 -16.75 12.22 -8.74
CA PRO A 86 -16.75 11.01 -7.93
C PRO A 86 -17.57 9.86 -8.54
N GLY A 87 -18.56 10.17 -9.38
CA GLY A 87 -19.39 9.20 -10.09
C GLY A 87 -18.79 8.71 -11.40
N ASP A 88 -17.74 9.37 -11.91
CA ASP A 88 -17.16 9.09 -13.21
C ASP A 88 -15.63 9.24 -13.21
N LEU A 89 -14.95 8.19 -12.76
CA LEU A 89 -13.50 8.12 -12.70
C LEU A 89 -12.97 7.58 -14.04
N LYS A 90 -12.61 8.46 -14.96
CA LYS A 90 -12.24 8.12 -16.36
C LYS A 90 -10.76 7.79 -16.55
N GLU A 91 -9.90 8.38 -15.72
CA GLU A 91 -8.47 8.25 -15.85
C GLU A 91 -7.94 7.03 -15.07
N THR A 92 -6.86 6.44 -15.56
CA THR A 92 -6.22 5.30 -14.89
C THR A 92 -4.71 5.48 -14.90
N ALA A 93 -4.10 5.32 -13.73
CA ALA A 93 -2.64 5.22 -13.58
C ALA A 93 -2.27 3.88 -12.99
N LYS A 94 -1.11 3.36 -13.39
CA LYS A 94 -0.58 2.07 -12.93
C LYS A 94 0.87 2.21 -12.50
N SER A 95 1.25 1.47 -11.48
CA SER A 95 2.63 1.30 -11.05
C SER A 95 2.93 -0.18 -10.87
N HIS A 96 3.98 -0.62 -11.49
CA HIS A 96 4.47 -2.00 -11.38
C HIS A 96 5.12 -2.23 -10.00
N ILE A 97 4.87 -3.40 -9.43
CA ILE A 97 5.53 -3.86 -8.23
C ILE A 97 5.90 -5.34 -8.36
N ARG A 98 7.07 -5.70 -7.83
CA ARG A 98 7.47 -7.08 -7.66
C ARG A 98 7.20 -7.52 -6.22
N LEU A 99 6.45 -8.60 -6.04
CA LEU A 99 6.14 -9.12 -4.72
C LEU A 99 7.38 -9.67 -4.03
N ASN A 100 7.52 -9.35 -2.75
CA ASN A 100 8.45 -10.07 -1.88
C ASN A 100 7.69 -11.20 -1.17
N ARG A 101 7.98 -12.43 -1.54
CA ARG A 101 7.31 -13.64 -1.03
C ARG A 101 7.48 -13.83 0.47
N GLY A 102 8.56 -13.29 1.05
CA GLY A 102 8.85 -13.38 2.48
C GLY A 102 8.10 -12.35 3.34
N HIS A 103 7.36 -11.42 2.74
CA HIS A 103 6.67 -10.36 3.47
C HIS A 103 5.16 -10.64 3.58
N PRO A 104 4.55 -10.35 4.74
CA PRO A 104 3.11 -10.54 4.94
C PRO A 104 2.27 -9.45 4.27
N CYS A 105 2.88 -8.35 3.82
CA CYS A 105 2.20 -7.21 3.23
C CYS A 105 2.90 -6.70 1.96
N THR A 106 2.14 -6.00 1.14
CA THR A 106 2.60 -5.35 -0.10
C THR A 106 2.21 -3.88 -0.06
N ILE A 107 3.18 -3.00 -0.32
CA ILE A 107 2.99 -1.56 -0.37
C ILE A 107 2.93 -1.14 -1.84
N PHE A 108 1.82 -0.57 -2.23
CA PHE A 108 1.65 0.03 -3.55
C PHE A 108 1.84 1.55 -3.49
N ARG A 109 2.50 2.10 -4.50
CA ARG A 109 2.62 3.52 -4.76
C ARG A 109 2.35 3.76 -6.22
N VAL A 110 1.41 4.63 -6.53
CA VAL A 110 1.05 4.98 -7.90
C VAL A 110 1.13 6.49 -8.05
N ARG A 111 1.90 6.92 -9.04
CA ARG A 111 2.01 8.32 -9.41
C ARG A 111 0.91 8.66 -10.42
N LEU A 112 0.22 9.75 -10.17
CA LEU A 112 -0.72 10.39 -11.07
C LEU A 112 -0.02 11.62 -11.66
N ASP A 113 0.06 11.72 -12.97
CA ASP A 113 0.68 12.84 -13.67
C ASP A 113 -0.36 13.61 -14.49
N GLY A 114 0.01 14.81 -14.96
CA GLY A 114 -0.85 15.64 -15.78
C GLY A 114 -2.02 16.28 -15.06
N LEU A 115 -1.95 16.40 -13.73
CA LEU A 115 -2.99 17.00 -12.92
C LEU A 115 -3.01 18.53 -13.13
N LYS A 116 -4.17 19.14 -12.88
CA LYS A 116 -4.34 20.59 -12.91
C LYS A 116 -4.18 21.18 -11.50
N PRO A 117 -3.52 22.34 -11.35
CA PRO A 117 -3.43 23.05 -10.07
C PRO A 117 -4.79 23.38 -9.47
N GLY A 118 -4.89 23.45 -8.15
CA GLY A 118 -6.10 23.87 -7.43
C GLY A 118 -7.33 23.00 -7.70
N THR A 119 -7.15 21.78 -8.16
CA THR A 119 -8.24 20.91 -8.63
C THR A 119 -8.45 19.75 -7.68
N THR A 120 -9.70 19.47 -7.32
CA THR A 120 -10.08 18.31 -6.53
C THR A 120 -10.22 17.10 -7.42
N TYR A 121 -9.48 16.04 -7.08
CA TYR A 121 -9.54 14.74 -7.73
C TYR A 121 -10.11 13.71 -6.78
N TYR A 122 -11.01 12.88 -7.30
CA TYR A 122 -11.54 11.69 -6.65
C TYR A 122 -10.81 10.47 -7.17
N TYR A 123 -10.57 9.49 -6.33
CA TYR A 123 -9.83 8.30 -6.71
C TYR A 123 -10.24 7.07 -5.91
N ARG A 124 -10.04 5.91 -6.48
CA ARG A 124 -10.04 4.62 -5.79
C ARG A 124 -8.88 3.78 -6.28
N VAL A 125 -8.49 2.81 -5.47
CA VAL A 125 -7.39 1.91 -5.79
C VAL A 125 -7.87 0.49 -6.00
N ASP A 126 -7.11 -0.24 -6.81
CA ASP A 126 -7.20 -1.68 -7.05
C ASP A 126 -5.77 -2.22 -7.17
N SER A 127 -5.59 -3.52 -7.12
CA SER A 127 -4.36 -4.18 -7.53
C SER A 127 -4.67 -5.34 -8.45
N MET A 128 -3.71 -5.65 -9.34
CA MET A 128 -3.89 -6.72 -10.31
C MET A 128 -2.59 -7.43 -10.63
N GLU A 129 -2.70 -8.69 -11.01
CA GLU A 129 -1.61 -9.47 -11.56
C GLU A 129 -1.15 -8.90 -12.92
N ALA A 130 0.04 -9.28 -13.37
CA ALA A 130 0.58 -8.89 -14.67
C ALA A 130 -0.35 -9.27 -15.84
N SER A 131 -1.15 -10.32 -15.69
CA SER A 131 -2.18 -10.75 -16.64
C SER A 131 -3.36 -9.77 -16.77
N GLY A 132 -3.48 -8.77 -15.86
CA GLY A 132 -4.61 -7.87 -15.76
C GLY A 132 -5.77 -8.40 -14.88
N THR A 133 -5.60 -9.57 -14.27
CA THR A 133 -6.60 -10.10 -13.32
C THR A 133 -6.53 -9.32 -12.01
N SER A 134 -7.67 -8.80 -11.54
CA SER A 134 -7.75 -8.09 -10.26
C SER A 134 -7.47 -9.04 -9.10
N ASP A 135 -6.71 -8.55 -8.12
CA ASP A 135 -6.48 -9.24 -6.84
C ASP A 135 -7.69 -9.10 -5.89
N GLY A 136 -8.74 -8.37 -6.29
CA GLY A 136 -9.93 -8.12 -5.49
C GLY A 136 -9.83 -6.95 -4.53
N VAL A 137 -8.75 -6.17 -4.59
CA VAL A 137 -8.52 -4.99 -3.74
C VAL A 137 -9.17 -3.78 -4.38
N LYS A 138 -10.37 -3.43 -3.92
CA LYS A 138 -11.04 -2.16 -4.31
C LYS A 138 -11.31 -1.32 -3.08
N SER A 139 -10.86 -0.07 -3.11
CA SER A 139 -11.17 0.89 -2.05
C SER A 139 -12.49 1.62 -2.29
N PRO A 140 -13.09 2.19 -1.24
CA PRO A 140 -14.02 3.31 -1.41
C PRO A 140 -13.37 4.46 -2.18
N VAL A 141 -14.21 5.34 -2.76
CA VAL A 141 -13.72 6.58 -3.39
C VAL A 141 -13.24 7.54 -2.30
N LYS A 142 -12.05 8.10 -2.50
CA LYS A 142 -11.45 9.17 -1.71
C LYS A 142 -11.15 10.37 -2.58
N HIS A 143 -10.72 11.47 -2.00
CA HIS A 143 -10.36 12.67 -2.75
C HIS A 143 -9.12 13.36 -2.17
N PHE A 144 -8.51 14.20 -2.98
CA PHE A 144 -7.48 15.16 -2.61
C PHE A 144 -7.59 16.40 -3.51
N THR A 145 -6.96 17.51 -3.10
CA THR A 145 -6.86 18.72 -3.93
C THR A 145 -5.39 19.00 -4.19
N THR A 146 -5.05 19.27 -5.45
CA THR A 146 -3.70 19.71 -5.85
C THR A 146 -3.47 21.15 -5.36
N PRO A 147 -2.25 21.49 -4.91
CA PRO A 147 -1.88 22.87 -4.58
C PRO A 147 -1.81 23.76 -5.82
#